data_9c6b029bcf46df89f4504d38701630c6
#
_entry.id   9c6b029bcf46df89f4504d38701630c6
#
_cell.length_a   1.000
_cell.length_b   1.000
_cell.length_c   1.000
_cell.angle_alpha   90.00
_cell.angle_beta   90.00
_cell.angle_gamma   90.00
#
_symmetry.space_group_name_H-M   'P 1'
#
loop_
_entity.id
_entity.type
_entity.pdbx_description
1 polymer ?
#
loop_
_entity_poly.entity_id
_entity_poly.type
_entity_poly.pdbx_seq_one_letter_code
_entity_poly.pdbx_strand_id
1 'polypeptide(L)'
;MKKKTTGHTTIKDVAECAGVSKSTVSRYINGKIDAISPEKVKNIKKAIAELNYRPSKMAQGLKIKKSKLIGFVVADITNPFSVAAFRGVEEVCDQYGYSIMVCNTDNSPEKEREMLLKLEAHSVEGLILNATGENKDVLRAFAEQQIPTILIDRKLPDLKLDTVTTDNRWIPKEILQKVYSKGYTDVALFTEPISSISPRAERAAVYQEMASVHNVNGLV
;
A
#
# COMPACT_ATOMS: atom_id res chain seq x y z
N MET A 1 12.00 44.76 -14.87
CA MET A 1 11.06 43.68 -15.26
C MET A 1 11.85 42.39 -15.44
N LYS A 2 11.87 41.47 -14.48
CA LYS A 2 12.52 40.14 -14.62
C LYS A 2 11.56 39.17 -15.29
N LYS A 3 12.02 38.50 -16.35
CA LYS A 3 11.30 37.47 -17.11
C LYS A 3 10.65 36.45 -16.20
N LYS A 4 9.32 36.26 -16.31
CA LYS A 4 8.63 35.06 -15.84
C LYS A 4 9.14 33.88 -16.67
N THR A 5 10.08 33.12 -16.15
CA THR A 5 10.39 31.78 -16.64
C THR A 5 9.25 30.86 -16.18
N THR A 6 8.61 30.21 -17.11
CA THR A 6 7.58 29.16 -16.95
C THR A 6 8.20 27.86 -16.42
N GLY A 7 8.91 27.93 -15.29
CA GLY A 7 9.55 26.80 -14.64
C GLY A 7 9.12 26.73 -13.17
N HIS A 8 9.01 25.52 -12.62
CA HIS A 8 8.77 25.31 -11.19
C HIS A 8 9.81 26.07 -10.34
N THR A 9 9.34 26.90 -9.39
CA THR A 9 10.20 27.58 -8.41
C THR A 9 11.04 26.54 -7.65
N THR A 10 12.33 26.77 -7.59
CA THR A 10 13.30 25.85 -6.95
C THR A 10 13.78 26.37 -5.59
N ILE A 11 14.38 25.52 -4.79
CA ILE A 11 15.02 25.92 -3.53
C ILE A 11 16.14 26.95 -3.76
N LYS A 12 16.73 26.97 -4.97
CA LYS A 12 17.75 27.96 -5.35
C LYS A 12 17.14 29.35 -5.46
N ASP A 13 15.97 29.47 -6.06
CA ASP A 13 15.28 30.74 -6.24
C ASP A 13 14.86 31.32 -4.87
N VAL A 14 14.40 30.44 -3.95
CA VAL A 14 14.10 30.86 -2.56
C VAL A 14 15.36 31.35 -1.85
N ALA A 15 16.48 30.67 -2.01
CA ALA A 15 17.74 31.04 -1.38
C ALA A 15 18.24 32.41 -1.88
N GLU A 16 18.18 32.64 -3.19
CA GLU A 16 18.52 33.92 -3.84
C GLU A 16 17.59 35.05 -3.37
N CYS A 17 16.28 34.81 -3.34
CA CYS A 17 15.29 35.80 -2.88
C CYS A 17 15.44 36.15 -1.41
N ALA A 18 15.75 35.18 -0.56
CA ALA A 18 15.94 35.36 0.88
C ALA A 18 17.35 35.85 1.28
N GLY A 19 18.29 35.95 0.35
CA GLY A 19 19.68 36.33 0.66
C GLY A 19 20.43 35.34 1.52
N VAL A 20 20.15 34.03 1.36
CA VAL A 20 20.75 32.95 2.17
C VAL A 20 21.27 31.81 1.30
N SER A 21 22.00 30.89 1.89
CA SER A 21 22.45 29.68 1.18
C SER A 21 21.31 28.66 1.02
N LYS A 22 21.40 27.81 -0.02
CA LYS A 22 20.51 26.65 -0.18
C LYS A 22 20.45 25.75 1.04
N SER A 23 21.58 25.57 1.73
CA SER A 23 21.67 24.76 2.94
C SER A 23 20.86 25.38 4.08
N THR A 24 20.82 26.71 4.19
CA THR A 24 20.03 27.43 5.19
C THR A 24 18.52 27.26 4.91
N VAL A 25 18.09 27.41 3.65
CA VAL A 25 16.69 27.15 3.25
C VAL A 25 16.32 25.69 3.51
N SER A 26 17.20 24.74 3.17
CA SER A 26 16.99 23.32 3.44
C SER A 26 16.82 23.01 4.93
N ARG A 27 17.62 23.63 5.81
CA ARG A 27 17.46 23.50 7.28
C ARG A 27 16.11 24.03 7.74
N TYR A 28 15.70 25.19 7.24
CA TYR A 28 14.42 25.78 7.56
C TYR A 28 13.25 24.87 7.18
N ILE A 29 13.25 24.34 5.94
CA ILE A 29 12.21 23.42 5.43
C ILE A 29 12.13 22.13 6.25
N ASN A 30 13.27 21.65 6.75
CA ASN A 30 13.35 20.43 7.57
C ASN A 30 13.16 20.68 9.07
N GLY A 31 12.67 21.86 9.48
CA GLY A 31 12.36 22.19 10.88
C GLY A 31 13.59 22.45 11.79
N LYS A 32 14.81 22.44 11.23
CA LYS A 32 16.06 22.70 11.99
C LYS A 32 16.29 24.22 12.12
N ILE A 33 15.40 24.89 12.83
CA ILE A 33 15.35 26.36 12.90
C ILE A 33 16.37 26.92 13.91
N ASP A 34 16.70 26.16 14.95
CA ASP A 34 17.55 26.60 16.07
C ASP A 34 18.96 27.08 15.63
N ALA A 35 19.44 26.62 14.49
CA ALA A 35 20.72 27.01 13.90
C ALA A 35 20.60 28.18 12.89
N ILE A 36 19.45 28.88 12.84
CA ILE A 36 19.17 29.95 11.87
C ILE A 36 18.76 31.19 12.65
N SER A 37 19.40 32.37 12.37
CA SER A 37 19.00 33.60 13.03
C SER A 37 17.54 33.97 12.72
N PRO A 38 16.81 34.62 13.68
CA PRO A 38 15.41 34.98 13.50
C PRO A 38 15.15 35.83 12.26
N GLU A 39 16.08 36.69 11.91
CA GLU A 39 16.01 37.54 10.71
C GLU A 39 16.03 36.69 9.42
N LYS A 40 16.95 35.71 9.33
CA LYS A 40 17.01 34.79 8.16
C LYS A 40 15.76 33.94 8.08
N VAL A 41 15.21 33.47 9.19
CA VAL A 41 13.95 32.74 9.23
C VAL A 41 12.82 33.57 8.63
N LYS A 42 12.71 34.86 9.04
CA LYS A 42 11.70 35.80 8.52
C LYS A 42 11.86 35.99 6.99
N ASN A 43 13.09 36.19 6.52
CA ASN A 43 13.36 36.38 5.09
C ASN A 43 13.03 35.12 4.26
N ILE A 44 13.38 33.92 4.75
CA ILE A 44 13.04 32.66 4.08
C ILE A 44 11.51 32.49 4.02
N LYS A 45 10.80 32.73 5.11
CA LYS A 45 9.32 32.64 5.15
C LYS A 45 8.67 33.59 4.13
N LYS A 46 9.17 34.81 4.04
CA LYS A 46 8.70 35.81 3.07
C LYS A 46 8.97 35.36 1.63
N ALA A 47 10.19 34.90 1.32
CA ALA A 47 10.57 34.42 -0.01
C ALA A 47 9.75 33.21 -0.45
N ILE A 48 9.47 32.25 0.45
CA ILE A 48 8.61 31.09 0.18
C ILE A 48 7.19 31.54 -0.23
N ALA A 49 6.63 32.51 0.50
CA ALA A 49 5.31 33.04 0.19
C ALA A 49 5.27 33.84 -1.12
N GLU A 50 6.23 34.72 -1.36
CA GLU A 50 6.32 35.54 -2.58
C GLU A 50 6.51 34.70 -3.85
N LEU A 51 7.31 33.63 -3.75
CA LEU A 51 7.61 32.74 -4.87
C LEU A 51 6.62 31.58 -4.98
N ASN A 52 5.63 31.48 -4.09
CA ASN A 52 4.71 30.36 -3.96
C ASN A 52 5.46 29.01 -4.02
N TYR A 53 6.61 28.95 -3.35
CA TYR A 53 7.46 27.76 -3.37
C TYR A 53 6.84 26.65 -2.54
N ARG A 54 6.71 25.48 -3.13
CA ARG A 54 6.32 24.24 -2.45
C ARG A 54 7.48 23.27 -2.46
N PRO A 55 7.99 22.86 -1.29
CA PRO A 55 9.04 21.85 -1.23
C PRO A 55 8.60 20.55 -1.92
N SER A 56 9.38 20.08 -2.87
CA SER A 56 9.14 18.77 -3.50
C SER A 56 9.57 17.67 -2.52
N LYS A 57 8.62 16.84 -2.08
CA LYS A 57 8.91 15.64 -1.26
C LYS A 57 9.89 14.70 -2.00
N MET A 58 9.78 14.59 -3.31
CA MET A 58 10.67 13.82 -4.16
C MET A 58 12.12 14.33 -4.12
N ALA A 59 12.33 15.67 -4.19
CA ALA A 59 13.65 16.28 -4.09
C ALA A 59 14.25 16.17 -2.66
N GLN A 60 13.41 16.11 -1.64
CA GLN A 60 13.83 15.86 -0.26
C GLN A 60 14.21 14.38 -0.06
N GLY A 61 13.45 13.46 -0.64
CA GLY A 61 13.69 12.01 -0.61
C GLY A 61 15.02 11.62 -1.24
N LEU A 62 15.40 12.23 -2.37
CA LEU A 62 16.70 12.01 -3.02
C LEU A 62 17.89 12.32 -2.09
N LYS A 63 17.75 13.27 -1.18
CA LYS A 63 18.83 13.64 -0.25
C LYS A 63 18.91 12.71 0.97
N ILE A 64 17.79 12.09 1.35
CA ILE A 64 17.66 11.23 2.54
C ILE A 64 17.64 9.74 2.14
N LYS A 65 17.59 9.41 0.83
CA LYS A 65 17.36 8.06 0.28
C LYS A 65 16.07 7.40 0.80
N LYS A 66 15.06 8.21 1.16
CA LYS A 66 13.75 7.73 1.65
C LYS A 66 12.63 8.43 0.88
N SER A 67 11.81 7.65 0.19
CA SER A 67 10.67 8.15 -0.57
C SER A 67 9.47 8.52 0.32
N LYS A 68 9.37 7.91 1.50
CA LYS A 68 8.18 7.95 2.35
C LYS A 68 6.91 7.51 1.60
N LEU A 69 7.05 6.50 0.74
CA LEU A 69 5.99 5.98 -0.11
C LEU A 69 5.78 4.49 0.18
N ILE A 70 4.53 4.11 0.41
CA ILE A 70 4.09 2.72 0.55
C ILE A 70 3.27 2.35 -0.69
N GLY A 71 3.56 1.22 -1.31
CA GLY A 71 2.72 0.63 -2.33
C GLY A 71 1.56 -0.13 -1.70
N PHE A 72 0.33 0.16 -2.12
CA PHE A 72 -0.86 -0.58 -1.72
C PHE A 72 -1.53 -1.12 -2.97
N VAL A 73 -1.42 -2.43 -3.18
CA VAL A 73 -1.92 -3.12 -4.38
C VAL A 73 -3.13 -3.94 -4.02
N VAL A 74 -4.25 -3.67 -4.67
CA VAL A 74 -5.51 -4.39 -4.48
C VAL A 74 -5.91 -5.13 -5.74
N ALA A 75 -6.54 -6.27 -5.53
CA ALA A 75 -7.06 -7.10 -6.62
C ALA A 75 -8.28 -6.46 -7.30
N ASP A 76 -9.14 -5.80 -6.51
CA ASP A 76 -10.33 -5.09 -6.98
C ASP A 76 -10.64 -3.94 -6.02
N ILE A 77 -10.56 -2.70 -6.52
CA ILE A 77 -10.82 -1.50 -5.73
C ILE A 77 -12.32 -1.31 -5.45
N THR A 78 -13.20 -1.96 -6.20
CA THR A 78 -14.64 -1.89 -5.97
C THR A 78 -15.11 -2.81 -4.84
N ASN A 79 -14.27 -3.76 -4.43
CA ASN A 79 -14.56 -4.66 -3.34
C ASN A 79 -14.55 -3.90 -1.99
N PRO A 80 -15.63 -3.95 -1.20
CA PRO A 80 -15.69 -3.30 0.12
C PRO A 80 -14.56 -3.69 1.07
N PHE A 81 -14.05 -4.91 0.97
CA PHE A 81 -12.88 -5.36 1.72
C PHE A 81 -11.65 -4.52 1.39
N SER A 82 -11.36 -4.29 0.10
CA SER A 82 -10.22 -3.49 -0.35
C SER A 82 -10.31 -2.05 0.18
N VAL A 83 -11.51 -1.46 0.16
CA VAL A 83 -11.76 -0.10 0.67
C VAL A 83 -11.54 -0.04 2.19
N ALA A 84 -12.06 -1.02 2.93
CA ALA A 84 -11.91 -1.07 4.38
C ALA A 84 -10.42 -1.25 4.79
N ALA A 85 -9.72 -2.15 4.11
CA ALA A 85 -8.29 -2.37 4.32
C ALA A 85 -7.48 -1.09 4.01
N PHE A 86 -7.77 -0.42 2.88
CA PHE A 86 -7.13 0.83 2.51
C PHE A 86 -7.28 1.90 3.59
N ARG A 87 -8.49 2.08 4.14
CA ARG A 87 -8.73 3.08 5.20
C ARG A 87 -7.87 2.84 6.43
N GLY A 88 -7.73 1.58 6.86
CA GLY A 88 -6.85 1.25 7.99
C GLY A 88 -5.37 1.54 7.69
N VAL A 89 -4.93 1.24 6.48
CA VAL A 89 -3.55 1.54 6.03
C VAL A 89 -3.32 3.05 5.94
N GLU A 90 -4.28 3.80 5.38
CA GLU A 90 -4.21 5.26 5.24
C GLU A 90 -4.04 5.95 6.59
N GLU A 91 -4.87 5.59 7.58
CA GLU A 91 -4.82 6.15 8.92
C GLU A 91 -3.43 5.99 9.56
N VAL A 92 -2.85 4.80 9.48
CA VAL A 92 -1.52 4.53 10.03
C VAL A 92 -0.43 5.23 9.22
N CYS A 93 -0.50 5.21 7.89
CA CYS A 93 0.49 5.89 7.04
C CYS A 93 0.53 7.40 7.29
N ASP A 94 -0.63 8.03 7.48
CA ASP A 94 -0.70 9.47 7.77
C ASP A 94 -0.05 9.80 9.12
N GLN A 95 -0.30 9.01 10.17
CA GLN A 95 0.34 9.18 11.49
C GLN A 95 1.87 9.14 11.41
N TYR A 96 2.44 8.29 10.55
CA TYR A 96 3.90 8.14 10.38
C TYR A 96 4.47 8.98 9.23
N GLY A 97 3.65 9.81 8.58
CA GLY A 97 4.05 10.70 7.49
C GLY A 97 4.43 9.99 6.20
N TYR A 98 3.85 8.82 5.95
CA TYR A 98 3.95 8.11 4.68
C TYR A 98 2.84 8.54 3.71
N SER A 99 3.15 8.56 2.43
CA SER A 99 2.16 8.65 1.35
C SER A 99 1.89 7.25 0.80
N ILE A 100 0.70 7.02 0.26
CA ILE A 100 0.34 5.73 -0.32
C ILE A 100 0.18 5.87 -1.83
N MET A 101 0.74 4.92 -2.58
CA MET A 101 0.43 4.73 -3.99
C MET A 101 -0.49 3.53 -4.13
N VAL A 102 -1.76 3.79 -4.46
CA VAL A 102 -2.78 2.74 -4.64
C VAL A 102 -2.75 2.24 -6.08
N CYS A 103 -2.69 0.93 -6.25
CA CYS A 103 -2.73 0.26 -7.54
C CYS A 103 -3.87 -0.77 -7.55
N ASN A 104 -4.71 -0.74 -8.58
CA ASN A 104 -5.76 -1.72 -8.82
C ASN A 104 -5.38 -2.66 -9.95
N THR A 105 -5.43 -3.97 -9.74
CA THR A 105 -4.98 -4.97 -10.71
C THR A 105 -6.11 -5.66 -11.46
N ASP A 106 -7.37 -5.46 -11.05
CA ASP A 106 -8.55 -6.14 -11.60
C ASP A 106 -8.39 -7.68 -11.64
N ASN A 107 -7.73 -8.25 -10.63
CA ASN A 107 -7.33 -9.66 -10.58
C ASN A 107 -6.48 -10.15 -11.78
N SER A 108 -5.86 -9.24 -12.58
CA SER A 108 -4.98 -9.61 -13.69
C SER A 108 -3.54 -9.75 -13.22
N PRO A 109 -2.90 -10.92 -13.41
CA PRO A 109 -1.47 -11.10 -13.12
C PRO A 109 -0.57 -10.14 -13.93
N GLU A 110 -0.93 -9.85 -15.16
CA GLU A 110 -0.17 -8.95 -16.03
C GLU A 110 -0.20 -7.52 -15.49
N LYS A 111 -1.39 -7.03 -15.10
CA LYS A 111 -1.53 -5.71 -14.47
C LYS A 111 -0.80 -5.66 -13.13
N GLU A 112 -0.89 -6.72 -12.32
CA GLU A 112 -0.17 -6.80 -11.05
C GLU A 112 1.32 -6.66 -11.28
N ARG A 113 1.89 -7.40 -12.24
CA ARG A 113 3.31 -7.30 -12.60
C ARG A 113 3.70 -5.88 -13.01
N GLU A 114 2.91 -5.27 -13.88
CA GLU A 114 3.15 -3.89 -14.33
C GLU A 114 3.15 -2.91 -13.16
N MET A 115 2.18 -3.02 -12.25
CA MET A 115 2.08 -2.14 -11.09
C MET A 115 3.22 -2.35 -10.10
N LEU A 116 3.63 -3.61 -9.86
CA LEU A 116 4.78 -3.92 -9.02
C LEU A 116 6.06 -3.27 -9.56
N LEU A 117 6.34 -3.41 -10.86
CA LEU A 117 7.51 -2.78 -11.49
C LEU A 117 7.45 -1.23 -11.43
N LYS A 118 6.26 -0.64 -11.57
CA LYS A 118 6.08 0.81 -11.37
C LYS A 118 6.37 1.24 -9.93
N LEU A 119 5.90 0.48 -8.94
CA LEU A 119 6.15 0.76 -7.53
C LEU A 119 7.65 0.68 -7.19
N GLU A 120 8.34 -0.31 -7.74
CA GLU A 120 9.81 -0.43 -7.65
C GLU A 120 10.50 0.82 -8.23
N ALA A 121 10.13 1.22 -9.44
CA ALA A 121 10.68 2.42 -10.08
C ALA A 121 10.42 3.71 -9.29
N HIS A 122 9.31 3.77 -8.54
CA HIS A 122 9.01 4.87 -7.61
C HIS A 122 9.73 4.75 -6.26
N SER A 123 10.54 3.71 -6.07
CA SER A 123 11.33 3.46 -4.85
C SER A 123 10.44 3.41 -3.59
N VAL A 124 9.35 2.65 -3.62
CA VAL A 124 8.52 2.44 -2.43
C VAL A 124 9.34 1.83 -1.30
N GLU A 125 9.07 2.24 -0.07
CA GLU A 125 9.76 1.73 1.13
C GLU A 125 9.09 0.50 1.73
N GLY A 126 7.94 0.11 1.22
CA GLY A 126 7.21 -1.07 1.61
C GLY A 126 6.05 -1.34 0.67
N LEU A 127 5.58 -2.58 0.67
CA LEU A 127 4.50 -3.07 -0.18
C LEU A 127 3.45 -3.78 0.67
N ILE A 128 2.20 -3.43 0.46
CA ILE A 128 1.03 -4.15 0.97
C ILE A 128 0.25 -4.66 -0.24
N LEU A 129 0.07 -5.97 -0.35
CA LEU A 129 -0.40 -6.60 -1.59
C LEU A 129 -1.51 -7.63 -1.34
N ASN A 130 -2.63 -7.46 -2.02
CA ASN A 130 -3.60 -8.53 -2.25
C ASN A 130 -3.23 -9.24 -3.56
N ALA A 131 -2.45 -10.33 -3.47
CA ALA A 131 -1.76 -10.96 -4.59
C ALA A 131 -2.68 -11.78 -5.51
N THR A 132 -2.37 -11.81 -6.80
CA THR A 132 -2.98 -12.78 -7.75
C THR A 132 -2.41 -14.19 -7.59
N GLY A 133 -1.17 -14.31 -7.13
CA GLY A 133 -0.48 -15.59 -6.93
C GLY A 133 0.56 -15.93 -8.00
N GLU A 134 0.61 -15.20 -9.11
CA GLU A 134 1.43 -15.55 -10.27
C GLU A 134 2.81 -14.86 -10.30
N ASN A 135 2.95 -13.66 -9.73
CA ASN A 135 4.16 -12.83 -9.85
C ASN A 135 5.19 -13.08 -8.73
N LYS A 136 5.44 -14.33 -8.38
CA LYS A 136 6.35 -14.72 -7.29
C LYS A 136 7.81 -14.31 -7.55
N ASP A 137 8.23 -14.25 -8.81
CA ASP A 137 9.55 -13.79 -9.22
C ASP A 137 9.78 -12.32 -8.88
N VAL A 138 8.81 -11.46 -9.19
CA VAL A 138 8.88 -10.03 -8.86
C VAL A 138 8.89 -9.83 -7.35
N LEU A 139 8.06 -10.57 -6.60
CA LEU A 139 8.02 -10.48 -5.15
C LEU A 139 9.34 -10.94 -4.48
N ARG A 140 10.03 -11.92 -5.06
CA ARG A 140 11.39 -12.29 -4.62
C ARG A 140 12.38 -11.14 -4.85
N ALA A 141 12.30 -10.45 -5.99
CA ALA A 141 13.15 -9.28 -6.25
C ALA A 141 12.93 -8.15 -5.22
N PHE A 142 11.70 -7.91 -4.79
CA PHE A 142 11.40 -6.98 -3.69
C PHE A 142 12.08 -7.42 -2.38
N ALA A 143 12.04 -8.71 -2.05
CA ALA A 143 12.70 -9.25 -0.88
C ALA A 143 14.24 -9.13 -0.96
N GLU A 144 14.83 -9.39 -2.11
CA GLU A 144 16.27 -9.23 -2.35
C GLU A 144 16.73 -7.77 -2.19
N GLN A 145 15.88 -6.81 -2.57
CA GLN A 145 16.10 -5.39 -2.36
C GLN A 145 15.76 -4.92 -0.94
N GLN A 146 15.39 -5.85 -0.05
CA GLN A 146 15.00 -5.56 1.33
C GLN A 146 13.81 -4.60 1.45
N ILE A 147 12.89 -4.64 0.49
CA ILE A 147 11.63 -3.89 0.55
C ILE A 147 10.62 -4.74 1.34
N PRO A 148 10.22 -4.33 2.55
CA PRO A 148 9.26 -5.06 3.36
C PRO A 148 7.96 -5.25 2.58
N THR A 149 7.50 -6.49 2.49
CA THR A 149 6.28 -6.86 1.78
C THR A 149 5.36 -7.64 2.69
N ILE A 150 4.12 -7.19 2.81
CA ILE A 150 3.05 -7.85 3.57
C ILE A 150 1.91 -8.19 2.62
N LEU A 151 1.44 -9.42 2.72
CA LEU A 151 0.24 -9.86 2.01
C LEU A 151 -1.01 -9.55 2.84
N ILE A 152 -2.08 -9.16 2.15
CA ILE A 152 -3.41 -9.04 2.75
C ILE A 152 -4.38 -10.02 2.12
N ASP A 153 -5.21 -10.65 2.95
CA ASP A 153 -6.24 -11.63 2.57
C ASP A 153 -5.67 -12.93 1.95
N ARG A 154 -4.89 -12.84 0.87
CA ARG A 154 -4.43 -13.99 0.09
C ARG A 154 -3.02 -14.41 0.50
N LYS A 155 -2.86 -15.67 0.87
CA LYS A 155 -1.58 -16.29 1.22
C LYS A 155 -0.85 -16.78 -0.03
N LEU A 156 0.48 -16.69 -0.02
CA LEU A 156 1.37 -17.30 -1.01
C LEU A 156 2.28 -18.28 -0.28
N PRO A 157 1.89 -19.58 -0.16
CA PRO A 157 2.61 -20.55 0.66
C PRO A 157 4.08 -20.75 0.25
N ASP A 158 4.40 -20.54 -1.04
CA ASP A 158 5.76 -20.67 -1.57
C ASP A 158 6.68 -19.50 -1.26
N LEU A 159 6.14 -18.43 -0.68
CA LEU A 159 6.88 -17.26 -0.25
C LEU A 159 6.72 -17.07 1.26
N LYS A 160 7.85 -16.89 1.96
CA LYS A 160 7.85 -16.60 3.40
C LYS A 160 7.55 -15.12 3.64
N LEU A 161 6.32 -14.69 3.30
CA LEU A 161 5.85 -13.33 3.51
C LEU A 161 4.81 -13.31 4.62
N ASP A 162 4.89 -12.29 5.48
CA ASP A 162 3.88 -12.05 6.48
C ASP A 162 2.53 -11.78 5.81
N THR A 163 1.46 -12.34 6.37
CA THR A 163 0.12 -12.20 5.81
C THR A 163 -0.88 -11.82 6.89
N VAL A 164 -1.65 -10.78 6.63
CA VAL A 164 -2.80 -10.38 7.44
C VAL A 164 -4.06 -10.86 6.72
N THR A 165 -4.80 -11.76 7.34
CA THR A 165 -6.02 -12.35 6.76
C THR A 165 -7.07 -12.60 7.84
N THR A 166 -8.31 -12.82 7.44
CA THR A 166 -9.38 -13.30 8.34
C THR A 166 -9.27 -14.81 8.51
N ASP A 167 -9.89 -15.35 9.57
CA ASP A 167 -9.99 -16.80 9.72
C ASP A 167 -11.05 -17.37 8.75
N ASN A 168 -10.57 -17.80 7.59
CA ASN A 168 -11.39 -18.36 6.54
C ASN A 168 -11.86 -19.80 6.82
N ARG A 169 -11.43 -20.40 7.92
CA ARG A 169 -11.85 -21.75 8.35
C ARG A 169 -12.90 -21.69 9.46
N TRP A 170 -12.71 -20.85 10.44
CA TRP A 170 -13.61 -20.77 11.60
C TRP A 170 -15.01 -20.25 11.21
N ILE A 171 -15.11 -19.14 10.51
CA ILE A 171 -16.39 -18.54 10.15
C ILE A 171 -17.30 -19.48 9.33
N PRO A 172 -16.82 -20.11 8.23
CA PRO A 172 -17.64 -21.07 7.47
C PRO A 172 -18.05 -22.28 8.30
N LYS A 173 -17.17 -22.76 9.19
CA LYS A 173 -17.47 -23.87 10.08
C LYS A 173 -18.64 -23.55 11.00
N GLU A 174 -18.62 -22.40 11.68
CA GLU A 174 -19.70 -21.95 12.55
C GLU A 174 -21.03 -21.78 11.80
N ILE A 175 -20.99 -21.22 10.58
CA ILE A 175 -22.19 -21.08 9.73
C ILE A 175 -22.76 -22.45 9.40
N LEU A 176 -21.94 -23.38 8.93
CA LEU A 176 -22.37 -24.71 8.54
C LEU A 176 -22.90 -25.53 9.71
N GLN A 177 -22.24 -25.46 10.88
CA GLN A 177 -22.74 -26.09 12.11
C GLN A 177 -24.14 -25.59 12.46
N LYS A 178 -24.37 -24.29 12.36
CA LYS A 178 -25.68 -23.70 12.61
C LYS A 178 -26.74 -24.12 11.58
N VAL A 179 -26.36 -24.24 10.31
CA VAL A 179 -27.24 -24.72 9.26
C VAL A 179 -27.65 -26.17 9.50
N TYR A 180 -26.67 -27.06 9.72
CA TYR A 180 -26.91 -28.49 9.96
C TYR A 180 -27.68 -28.73 11.28
N SER A 181 -27.42 -27.97 12.34
CA SER A 181 -28.18 -28.08 13.60
C SER A 181 -29.66 -27.73 13.48
N LYS A 182 -30.05 -27.00 12.43
CA LYS A 182 -31.45 -26.70 12.10
C LYS A 182 -32.09 -27.76 11.21
N GLY A 183 -31.38 -28.84 10.89
CA GLY A 183 -31.90 -29.98 10.12
C GLY A 183 -31.79 -29.81 8.60
N TYR A 184 -31.09 -28.78 8.09
CA TYR A 184 -30.83 -28.69 6.64
C TYR A 184 -29.78 -29.72 6.25
N THR A 185 -30.07 -30.50 5.20
CA THR A 185 -29.19 -31.55 4.69
C THR A 185 -28.61 -31.23 3.31
N ASP A 186 -29.31 -30.39 2.56
CA ASP A 186 -28.94 -30.01 1.21
C ASP A 186 -28.42 -28.57 1.22
N VAL A 187 -27.11 -28.44 1.24
CA VAL A 187 -26.41 -27.16 1.29
C VAL A 187 -25.46 -27.05 0.11
N ALA A 188 -25.47 -25.94 -0.61
CA ALA A 188 -24.57 -25.66 -1.71
C ALA A 188 -23.66 -24.46 -1.42
N LEU A 189 -22.39 -24.57 -1.77
CA LEU A 189 -21.43 -23.46 -1.72
C LEU A 189 -21.30 -22.83 -3.10
N PHE A 190 -21.74 -21.59 -3.25
CA PHE A 190 -21.50 -20.81 -4.46
C PHE A 190 -20.23 -19.97 -4.26
N THR A 191 -19.26 -20.14 -5.13
CA THR A 191 -17.99 -19.41 -5.09
C THR A 191 -17.51 -19.10 -6.50
N GLU A 192 -16.68 -18.08 -6.64
CA GLU A 192 -15.89 -17.90 -7.85
C GLU A 192 -14.78 -18.96 -7.92
N PRO A 193 -14.05 -19.11 -9.07
CA PRO A 193 -13.00 -20.09 -9.21
C PRO A 193 -12.03 -20.14 -8.03
N ILE A 194 -11.79 -21.33 -7.50
CA ILE A 194 -11.05 -21.54 -6.23
C ILE A 194 -9.54 -21.46 -6.46
N SER A 195 -9.05 -21.81 -7.64
CA SER A 195 -7.63 -21.91 -7.97
C SER A 195 -6.88 -20.66 -7.52
N SER A 196 -5.69 -20.76 -7.00
CA SER A 196 -4.79 -19.67 -6.58
C SER A 196 -5.31 -18.69 -5.50
N ILE A 197 -6.59 -18.70 -5.14
CA ILE A 197 -7.16 -17.79 -4.15
C ILE A 197 -7.34 -18.50 -2.81
N SER A 198 -6.36 -18.34 -1.92
CA SER A 198 -6.32 -19.08 -0.64
C SER A 198 -7.58 -18.95 0.22
N PRO A 199 -8.24 -17.78 0.39
CA PRO A 199 -9.48 -17.70 1.16
C PRO A 199 -10.62 -18.56 0.59
N ARG A 200 -10.73 -18.65 -0.74
CA ARG A 200 -11.75 -19.48 -1.40
C ARG A 200 -11.46 -20.96 -1.18
N ALA A 201 -10.20 -21.36 -1.34
CA ALA A 201 -9.77 -22.73 -1.11
C ALA A 201 -9.99 -23.17 0.34
N GLU A 202 -9.65 -22.32 1.31
CA GLU A 202 -9.86 -22.60 2.73
C GLU A 202 -11.36 -22.76 3.08
N ARG A 203 -12.23 -21.90 2.55
CA ARG A 203 -13.69 -21.98 2.76
C ARG A 203 -14.29 -23.21 2.10
N ALA A 204 -13.87 -23.55 0.87
CA ALA A 204 -14.32 -24.75 0.18
C ALA A 204 -13.88 -26.03 0.89
N ALA A 205 -12.66 -26.08 1.42
CA ALA A 205 -12.17 -27.20 2.19
C ALA A 205 -13.01 -27.44 3.47
N VAL A 206 -13.31 -26.39 4.21
CA VAL A 206 -14.19 -26.48 5.39
C VAL A 206 -15.59 -26.96 5.00
N TYR A 207 -16.12 -26.47 3.89
CA TYR A 207 -17.42 -26.91 3.40
C TYR A 207 -17.43 -28.42 3.11
N GLN A 208 -16.42 -28.95 2.42
CA GLN A 208 -16.28 -30.38 2.13
C GLN A 208 -16.08 -31.22 3.42
N GLU A 209 -15.23 -30.75 4.32
CA GLU A 209 -15.04 -31.39 5.63
C GLU A 209 -16.37 -31.53 6.41
N MET A 210 -17.13 -30.44 6.48
CA MET A 210 -18.40 -30.40 7.21
C MET A 210 -19.49 -31.24 6.54
N ALA A 211 -19.57 -31.23 5.21
CA ALA A 211 -20.48 -32.09 4.46
C ALA A 211 -20.20 -33.58 4.72
N SER A 212 -18.92 -33.96 4.74
CA SER A 212 -18.49 -35.32 5.05
C SER A 212 -18.86 -35.74 6.49
N VAL A 213 -18.61 -34.88 7.48
CA VAL A 213 -18.94 -35.14 8.90
C VAL A 213 -20.44 -35.36 9.11
N HIS A 214 -21.27 -34.64 8.39
CA HIS A 214 -22.73 -34.70 8.54
C HIS A 214 -23.39 -35.69 7.55
N ASN A 215 -22.61 -36.43 6.76
CA ASN A 215 -23.11 -37.36 5.73
C ASN A 215 -24.10 -36.72 4.76
N VAL A 216 -23.87 -35.49 4.35
CA VAL A 216 -24.71 -34.74 3.42
C VAL A 216 -24.02 -34.59 2.07
N ASN A 217 -24.82 -34.46 0.98
CA ASN A 217 -24.29 -34.21 -0.35
C ASN A 217 -23.85 -32.77 -0.47
N GLY A 218 -22.54 -32.54 -0.50
CA GLY A 218 -21.97 -31.21 -0.70
C GLY A 218 -21.78 -30.93 -2.19
N LEU A 219 -22.36 -29.82 -2.68
CA LEU A 219 -22.12 -29.28 -4.03
C LEU A 219 -21.29 -27.99 -3.92
N VAL A 220 -20.22 -27.93 -4.71
CA VAL A 220 -19.36 -26.72 -4.82
C VAL A 220 -19.43 -26.22 -6.25
#